data_150521a160f699fc3ace4c1e1402114a
#
_entry.id   150521a160f699fc3ace4c1e1402114a
#
_cell.length_a   1.000
_cell.length_b   1.000
_cell.length_c   1.000
_cell.angle_alpha   90.00
_cell.angle_beta   90.00
_cell.angle_gamma   90.00
#
_symmetry.space_group_name_H-M   'P 1'
#
loop_
_entity.id
_entity.type
_entity.pdbx_description
1 polymer ?
#
loop_
_entity_poly.entity_id
_entity_poly.type
_entity_poly.pdbx_seq_one_letter_code
_entity_poly.pdbx_strand_id
1 'polypeptide(L)'
;MNMRKWVKLPSEWMEEGGLARFKWRAETGASETAALMVLMAVAHRAGLDDGIARTTYDELTTATGISRTKVADGLDVLERRDLVMREPEGRSTYQLVNYGEGHVWAALPAKSLYDRSGAIPMFGDFHLRKAAELDALKIYLALAARRDTSQNVTRITYDQIGSYAGIHIGKIKRALGVLNINGLITVESYERADGLPGAAHGYRLSHLFPSRHAGSTGRASRLSRHDFVDME
;
A
#
# COMPACT_ATOMS: atom_id res chain seq x y z
N MET A 1 -11.48 -10.68 -17.00
CA MET A 1 -11.69 -9.77 -15.85
C MET A 1 -11.49 -8.33 -16.33
N ASN A 2 -12.50 -7.46 -16.20
CA ASN A 2 -12.37 -6.06 -16.63
C ASN A 2 -11.80 -5.22 -15.46
N MET A 3 -10.48 -5.35 -15.23
CA MET A 3 -9.79 -4.67 -14.14
C MET A 3 -9.38 -3.26 -14.56
N ARG A 4 -9.50 -2.30 -13.67
CA ARG A 4 -9.11 -0.90 -13.89
C ARG A 4 -7.60 -0.72 -13.86
N LYS A 5 -7.11 0.37 -14.44
CA LYS A 5 -5.67 0.71 -14.38
C LYS A 5 -5.20 0.95 -12.94
N TRP A 6 -6.04 1.57 -12.13
CA TRP A 6 -5.80 1.85 -10.72
C TRP A 6 -7.12 1.77 -9.92
N VAL A 7 -7.00 1.60 -8.62
CA VAL A 7 -8.12 1.48 -7.68
C VAL A 7 -7.90 2.36 -6.46
N LYS A 8 -9.01 2.64 -5.76
CA LYS A 8 -8.97 3.32 -4.45
C LYS A 8 -8.75 2.30 -3.34
N LEU A 9 -7.87 2.62 -2.40
CA LEU A 9 -7.76 1.95 -1.11
C LEU A 9 -7.99 3.00 -0.02
N PRO A 10 -8.97 2.82 0.89
CA PRO A 10 -9.11 3.68 2.06
C PRO A 10 -7.78 3.79 2.81
N SER A 11 -7.33 5.01 3.12
CA SER A 11 -5.99 5.22 3.67
C SER A 11 -5.96 5.99 5.00
N GLU A 12 -7.11 6.37 5.51
CA GLU A 12 -7.23 7.11 6.78
C GLU A 12 -6.58 6.35 7.95
N TRP A 13 -6.84 5.05 8.04
CA TRP A 13 -6.23 4.16 9.02
C TRP A 13 -4.69 4.15 8.99
N MET A 14 -4.09 4.40 7.82
CA MET A 14 -2.63 4.48 7.68
C MET A 14 -2.10 5.76 8.33
N GLU A 15 -2.82 6.87 8.20
CA GLU A 15 -2.47 8.16 8.79
C GLU A 15 -2.63 8.13 10.32
N GLU A 16 -3.54 7.31 10.82
CA GLU A 16 -3.75 7.05 12.25
C GLU A 16 -2.76 6.04 12.86
N GLY A 17 -1.69 5.73 12.15
CA GLY A 17 -0.64 4.81 12.61
C GLY A 17 -1.01 3.33 12.50
N GLY A 18 -2.02 2.99 11.71
CA GLY A 18 -2.46 1.60 11.51
C GLY A 18 -1.37 0.70 10.91
N LEU A 19 -0.48 1.24 10.07
CA LEU A 19 0.66 0.47 9.55
C LEU A 19 1.61 0.00 10.66
N ALA A 20 1.78 0.76 11.73
CA ALA A 20 2.63 0.38 12.86
C ALA A 20 2.06 -0.79 13.67
N ARG A 21 0.76 -1.08 13.54
CA ARG A 21 0.11 -2.23 14.18
C ARG A 21 0.49 -3.56 13.52
N PHE A 22 0.91 -3.56 12.26
CA PHE A 22 1.44 -4.74 11.57
C PHE A 22 2.87 -5.00 12.04
N LYS A 23 3.06 -6.06 12.84
CA LYS A 23 4.35 -6.38 13.48
C LYS A 23 4.80 -7.79 13.10
N TRP A 24 6.06 -7.91 12.74
CA TRP A 24 6.67 -9.22 12.53
C TRP A 24 6.97 -9.89 13.88
N ARG A 25 6.34 -11.02 14.12
CA ARG A 25 6.65 -11.96 15.20
C ARG A 25 6.76 -13.35 14.61
N ALA A 26 7.46 -14.27 15.28
CA ALA A 26 7.69 -15.61 14.74
C ALA A 26 6.38 -16.33 14.38
N GLU A 27 5.36 -16.21 15.24
CA GLU A 27 4.08 -16.94 15.08
C GLU A 27 3.10 -16.21 14.13
N THR A 28 3.17 -14.90 14.04
CA THR A 28 2.14 -14.10 13.34
C THR A 28 2.65 -13.34 12.12
N GLY A 29 3.98 -13.20 11.96
CA GLY A 29 4.55 -12.36 10.90
C GLY A 29 4.13 -12.77 9.49
N ALA A 30 4.00 -14.07 9.24
CA ALA A 30 3.50 -14.59 7.98
C ALA A 30 2.06 -14.14 7.69
N SER A 31 1.17 -14.22 8.69
CA SER A 31 -0.24 -13.81 8.57
C SER A 31 -0.38 -12.29 8.45
N GLU A 32 0.50 -11.51 9.11
CA GLU A 32 0.57 -10.06 8.97
C GLU A 32 0.98 -9.64 7.55
N THR A 33 1.95 -10.33 6.95
CA THR A 33 2.38 -10.08 5.58
C THR A 33 1.30 -10.50 4.58
N ALA A 34 0.70 -11.68 4.78
CA ALA A 34 -0.41 -12.18 3.98
C ALA A 34 -1.59 -11.20 3.99
N ALA A 35 -1.89 -10.59 5.15
CA ALA A 35 -2.96 -9.61 5.28
C ALA A 35 -2.78 -8.41 4.34
N LEU A 36 -1.58 -7.83 4.26
CA LEU A 36 -1.34 -6.70 3.36
C LEU A 36 -1.38 -7.10 1.88
N MET A 37 -0.92 -8.31 1.53
CA MET A 37 -1.05 -8.83 0.16
C MET A 37 -2.52 -9.04 -0.21
N VAL A 38 -3.30 -9.65 0.69
CA VAL A 38 -4.74 -9.89 0.50
C VAL A 38 -5.52 -8.56 0.45
N LEU A 39 -5.18 -7.58 1.29
CA LEU A 39 -5.79 -6.25 1.26
C LEU A 39 -5.65 -5.60 -0.12
N MET A 40 -4.46 -5.66 -0.71
CA MET A 40 -4.21 -5.15 -2.06
C MET A 40 -5.06 -5.91 -3.09
N ALA A 41 -5.09 -7.24 -3.02
CA ALA A 41 -5.85 -8.07 -3.95
C ALA A 41 -7.37 -7.85 -3.85
N VAL A 42 -7.90 -7.61 -2.64
CA VAL A 42 -9.30 -7.22 -2.39
C VAL A 42 -9.56 -5.83 -2.97
N ALA A 43 -8.70 -4.84 -2.69
CA ALA A 43 -8.85 -3.48 -3.21
C ALA A 43 -8.87 -3.46 -4.76
N HIS A 44 -8.06 -4.28 -5.41
CA HIS A 44 -8.03 -4.38 -6.87
C HIS A 44 -9.35 -4.87 -7.48
N ARG A 45 -10.16 -5.59 -6.71
CA ARG A 45 -11.44 -6.18 -7.12
C ARG A 45 -12.66 -5.43 -6.60
N ALA A 46 -12.44 -4.44 -5.73
CA ALA A 46 -13.51 -3.66 -5.13
C ALA A 46 -14.29 -2.83 -6.17
N GLY A 47 -15.59 -2.79 -6.04
CA GLY A 47 -16.46 -1.91 -6.81
C GLY A 47 -16.14 -0.44 -6.56
N LEU A 48 -16.43 0.45 -7.55
CA LEU A 48 -16.14 1.88 -7.42
C LEU A 48 -17.08 2.56 -6.42
N ASP A 49 -18.31 2.08 -6.41
CA ASP A 49 -19.41 2.76 -5.70
C ASP A 49 -19.59 2.20 -4.29
N ASP A 50 -19.40 0.88 -4.15
CA ASP A 50 -19.69 0.13 -2.93
C ASP A 50 -18.44 -0.33 -2.16
N GLY A 51 -17.27 -0.34 -2.79
CA GLY A 51 -16.04 -0.88 -2.18
C GLY A 51 -16.07 -2.38 -1.94
N ILE A 52 -17.04 -3.10 -2.54
CA ILE A 52 -17.22 -4.54 -2.36
C ILE A 52 -16.46 -5.29 -3.44
N ALA A 53 -15.50 -6.10 -3.02
CA ALA A 53 -14.82 -7.06 -3.87
C ALA A 53 -15.61 -8.38 -3.91
N ARG A 54 -15.97 -8.81 -5.10
CA ARG A 54 -16.59 -10.12 -5.35
C ARG A 54 -15.53 -11.04 -5.92
N THR A 55 -14.93 -11.87 -5.04
CA THR A 55 -13.78 -12.71 -5.40
C THR A 55 -13.72 -13.94 -4.53
N THR A 56 -13.30 -15.05 -5.12
CA THR A 56 -13.15 -16.32 -4.42
C THR A 56 -11.79 -16.45 -3.72
N TYR A 57 -11.68 -17.38 -2.78
CA TYR A 57 -10.38 -17.73 -2.19
C TYR A 57 -9.36 -18.19 -3.24
N ASP A 58 -9.80 -18.89 -4.27
CA ASP A 58 -8.91 -19.40 -5.33
C ASP A 58 -8.35 -18.25 -6.19
N GLU A 59 -9.18 -17.22 -6.46
CA GLU A 59 -8.73 -16.02 -7.14
C GLU A 59 -7.76 -15.19 -6.27
N LEU A 60 -8.01 -15.11 -4.95
CA LEU A 60 -7.08 -14.45 -4.03
C LEU A 60 -5.76 -15.23 -3.91
N THR A 61 -5.81 -16.56 -3.85
CA THR A 61 -4.64 -17.44 -3.88
C THR A 61 -3.83 -17.25 -5.16
N THR A 62 -4.51 -17.25 -6.31
CA THR A 62 -3.87 -17.00 -7.61
C THR A 62 -3.22 -15.61 -7.65
N ALA A 63 -3.94 -14.59 -7.22
CA ALA A 63 -3.44 -13.22 -7.25
C ALA A 63 -2.22 -12.99 -6.37
N THR A 64 -2.23 -13.57 -5.18
CA THR A 64 -1.18 -13.34 -4.17
C THR A 64 -0.05 -14.37 -4.20
N GLY A 65 -0.27 -15.53 -4.83
CA GLY A 65 0.69 -16.63 -4.83
C GLY A 65 0.84 -17.36 -3.48
N ILE A 66 0.01 -17.02 -2.47
CA ILE A 66 0.06 -17.66 -1.14
C ILE A 66 -1.01 -18.74 -1.00
N SER A 67 -0.81 -19.67 -0.05
CA SER A 67 -1.76 -20.76 0.18
C SER A 67 -3.13 -20.26 0.66
N ARG A 68 -4.17 -21.07 0.42
CA ARG A 68 -5.54 -20.81 0.87
C ARG A 68 -5.62 -20.54 2.38
N THR A 69 -4.84 -21.29 3.18
CA THR A 69 -4.75 -21.07 4.63
C THR A 69 -4.17 -19.68 4.92
N LYS A 70 -3.13 -19.25 4.21
CA LYS A 70 -2.55 -17.92 4.41
C LYS A 70 -3.45 -16.79 3.94
N VAL A 71 -4.28 -17.01 2.93
CA VAL A 71 -5.36 -16.08 2.56
C VAL A 71 -6.36 -15.95 3.71
N ALA A 72 -6.79 -17.08 4.30
CA ALA A 72 -7.71 -17.07 5.46
C ALA A 72 -7.09 -16.32 6.65
N ASP A 73 -5.86 -16.67 7.03
CA ASP A 73 -5.13 -16.00 8.12
C ASP A 73 -5.02 -14.48 7.88
N GLY A 74 -4.75 -14.09 6.63
CA GLY A 74 -4.67 -12.67 6.24
C GLY A 74 -6.00 -11.95 6.37
N LEU A 75 -7.08 -12.56 5.91
CA LEU A 75 -8.44 -12.03 6.07
C LEU A 75 -8.83 -11.90 7.54
N ASP A 76 -8.47 -12.87 8.40
CA ASP A 76 -8.69 -12.80 9.84
C ASP A 76 -7.97 -11.61 10.48
N VAL A 77 -6.76 -11.31 10.02
CA VAL A 77 -6.02 -10.12 10.47
C VAL A 77 -6.71 -8.84 10.03
N LEU A 78 -7.18 -8.76 8.79
CA LEU A 78 -7.84 -7.58 8.24
C LEU A 78 -9.17 -7.29 8.92
N GLU A 79 -9.97 -8.33 9.17
CA GLU A 79 -11.26 -8.21 9.85
C GLU A 79 -11.11 -7.76 11.30
N ARG A 80 -10.17 -8.36 12.06
CA ARG A 80 -9.87 -7.93 13.44
C ARG A 80 -9.36 -6.49 13.55
N ARG A 81 -8.93 -5.89 12.45
CA ARG A 81 -8.44 -4.49 12.37
C ARG A 81 -9.41 -3.55 11.72
N ASP A 82 -10.63 -4.01 11.45
CA ASP A 82 -11.67 -3.23 10.80
C ASP A 82 -11.21 -2.62 9.46
N LEU A 83 -10.45 -3.39 8.67
CA LEU A 83 -10.00 -2.98 7.33
C LEU A 83 -10.83 -3.62 6.23
N VAL A 84 -11.35 -4.81 6.49
CA VAL A 84 -12.21 -5.57 5.59
C VAL A 84 -13.33 -6.22 6.39
N MET A 85 -14.56 -6.10 5.92
CA MET A 85 -15.72 -6.86 6.39
C MET A 85 -15.97 -8.02 5.42
N ARG A 86 -16.16 -9.23 5.95
CA ARG A 86 -16.45 -10.43 5.14
C ARG A 86 -17.95 -10.62 4.96
N GLU A 87 -18.29 -11.12 3.80
CA GLU A 87 -19.64 -11.59 3.44
C GLU A 87 -20.76 -10.55 3.60
N PRO A 88 -20.53 -9.24 3.29
CA PRO A 88 -21.59 -8.23 3.43
C PRO A 88 -22.80 -8.52 2.54
N GLU A 89 -22.59 -9.23 1.41
CA GLU A 89 -23.63 -9.64 0.45
C GLU A 89 -23.62 -11.15 0.20
N GLY A 90 -23.12 -11.95 1.19
CA GLY A 90 -22.99 -13.41 1.07
C GLY A 90 -21.58 -13.87 0.69
N ARG A 91 -21.45 -15.16 0.42
CA ARG A 91 -20.15 -15.81 0.21
C ARG A 91 -19.29 -15.11 -0.85
N SER A 92 -17.98 -15.10 -0.61
CA SER A 92 -16.98 -14.56 -1.54
C SER A 92 -17.14 -13.06 -1.83
N THR A 93 -17.69 -12.31 -0.87
CA THR A 93 -17.73 -10.86 -0.89
C THR A 93 -16.92 -10.28 0.27
N TYR A 94 -16.24 -9.17 0.00
CA TYR A 94 -15.35 -8.48 0.96
C TYR A 94 -15.49 -6.99 0.77
N GLN A 95 -15.91 -6.28 1.80
CA GLN A 95 -16.06 -4.83 1.75
C GLN A 95 -14.85 -4.16 2.41
N LEU A 96 -14.27 -3.18 1.71
CA LEU A 96 -13.28 -2.28 2.30
C LEU A 96 -14.00 -1.33 3.28
N VAL A 97 -13.53 -1.29 4.51
CA VAL A 97 -14.08 -0.39 5.53
C VAL A 97 -13.68 1.06 5.21
N ASN A 98 -14.55 2.01 5.51
CA ASN A 98 -14.40 3.44 5.19
C ASN A 98 -14.18 3.70 3.69
N TYR A 99 -14.88 2.93 2.84
CA TYR A 99 -14.92 3.18 1.39
C TYR A 99 -16.11 4.10 1.07
N GLY A 100 -15.88 5.14 0.28
CA GLY A 100 -16.95 6.03 -0.15
C GLY A 100 -16.57 7.50 -0.14
N GLU A 101 -17.59 8.37 -0.23
CA GLU A 101 -17.42 9.81 -0.20
C GLU A 101 -17.04 10.30 1.22
N GLY A 102 -16.23 11.34 1.28
CA GLY A 102 -15.77 11.92 2.56
C GLY A 102 -14.54 11.23 3.16
N HIS A 103 -14.17 10.04 2.70
CA HIS A 103 -13.01 9.30 3.19
C HIS A 103 -11.75 9.56 2.36
N VAL A 104 -10.61 9.50 3.05
CA VAL A 104 -9.30 9.63 2.43
C VAL A 104 -8.88 8.31 1.82
N TRP A 105 -8.35 8.35 0.60
CA TRP A 105 -7.92 7.15 -0.12
C TRP A 105 -6.56 7.31 -0.82
N ALA A 106 -5.87 6.21 -0.97
CA ALA A 106 -4.67 6.05 -1.77
C ALA A 106 -5.00 5.40 -3.11
N ALA A 107 -4.33 5.83 -4.19
CA ALA A 107 -4.42 5.12 -5.46
C ALA A 107 -3.40 3.99 -5.48
N LEU A 108 -3.86 2.78 -5.79
CA LEU A 108 -2.99 1.63 -6.06
C LEU A 108 -3.04 1.29 -7.55
N PRO A 109 -1.90 0.96 -8.20
CA PRO A 109 -1.93 0.36 -9.53
C PRO A 109 -2.64 -0.98 -9.44
N ALA A 110 -3.39 -1.37 -10.48
CA ALA A 110 -4.12 -2.63 -10.46
C ALA A 110 -3.88 -3.44 -11.74
N LYS A 111 -4.56 -3.15 -12.84
CA LYS A 111 -4.52 -3.98 -14.06
C LYS A 111 -3.12 -4.39 -14.51
N SER A 112 -2.17 -3.47 -14.48
CA SER A 112 -0.81 -3.69 -14.98
C SER A 112 0.07 -4.51 -14.03
N LEU A 113 -0.41 -4.80 -12.81
CA LEU A 113 0.27 -5.69 -11.87
C LEU A 113 0.00 -7.17 -12.17
N TYR A 114 -1.07 -7.47 -12.89
CA TYR A 114 -1.52 -8.84 -13.13
C TYR A 114 -1.01 -9.38 -14.46
N ASP A 115 -0.58 -10.62 -14.43
CA ASP A 115 -0.32 -11.39 -15.63
C ASP A 115 -1.59 -12.02 -16.22
N ARG A 116 -1.44 -12.82 -17.29
CA ARG A 116 -2.56 -13.48 -17.96
C ARG A 116 -3.22 -14.59 -17.12
N SER A 117 -2.52 -15.14 -16.14
CA SER A 117 -3.06 -16.16 -15.22
C SER A 117 -3.90 -15.54 -14.10
N GLY A 118 -3.85 -14.23 -13.91
CA GLY A 118 -4.48 -13.53 -12.80
C GLY A 118 -3.60 -13.46 -11.54
N ALA A 119 -2.31 -13.79 -11.65
CA ALA A 119 -1.33 -13.64 -10.61
C ALA A 119 -0.72 -12.22 -10.64
N ILE A 120 -0.19 -11.79 -9.51
CA ILE A 120 0.66 -10.60 -9.39
C ILE A 120 2.11 -11.08 -9.31
N PRO A 121 2.88 -11.08 -10.44
CA PRO A 121 4.24 -11.64 -10.46
C PRO A 121 5.18 -10.99 -9.43
N MET A 122 4.94 -9.72 -9.10
CA MET A 122 5.72 -8.97 -8.12
C MET A 122 5.61 -9.51 -6.71
N PHE A 123 4.66 -10.39 -6.42
CA PHE A 123 4.55 -11.11 -5.16
C PHE A 123 5.29 -12.45 -5.15
N GLY A 124 5.86 -12.87 -6.27
CA GLY A 124 6.53 -14.18 -6.39
C GLY A 124 7.66 -14.42 -5.38
N ASP A 125 8.37 -13.36 -4.99
CA ASP A 125 9.45 -13.43 -4.00
C ASP A 125 9.00 -13.17 -2.54
N PHE A 126 7.69 -12.98 -2.32
CA PHE A 126 7.13 -12.83 -0.97
C PHE A 126 6.78 -14.21 -0.39
N HIS A 127 7.74 -14.82 0.28
CA HIS A 127 7.59 -16.18 0.84
C HIS A 127 7.00 -16.21 2.25
N LEU A 128 6.66 -15.07 2.82
CA LEU A 128 6.13 -14.88 4.17
C LEU A 128 7.08 -15.41 5.29
N ARG A 129 8.39 -15.30 5.06
CA ARG A 129 9.42 -15.83 5.97
C ARG A 129 10.32 -14.76 6.57
N LYS A 130 10.26 -13.53 6.11
CA LYS A 130 11.18 -12.45 6.49
C LYS A 130 10.44 -11.18 6.89
N ALA A 131 10.86 -10.57 7.99
CA ALA A 131 10.34 -9.27 8.41
C ALA A 131 10.46 -8.19 7.32
N ALA A 132 11.48 -8.27 6.47
CA ALA A 132 11.68 -7.33 5.38
C ALA A 132 10.56 -7.36 4.33
N GLU A 133 9.84 -8.47 4.17
CA GLU A 133 8.69 -8.59 3.29
C GLU A 133 7.50 -7.79 3.84
N LEU A 134 7.23 -7.92 5.14
CA LEU A 134 6.21 -7.14 5.82
C LEU A 134 6.56 -5.65 5.80
N ASP A 135 7.79 -5.30 6.15
CA ASP A 135 8.26 -3.91 6.15
C ASP A 135 8.17 -3.30 4.75
N ALA A 136 8.45 -4.07 3.69
CA ALA A 136 8.30 -3.64 2.30
C ALA A 136 6.85 -3.28 1.96
N LEU A 137 5.88 -4.14 2.27
CA LEU A 137 4.47 -3.86 2.01
C LEU A 137 3.94 -2.67 2.81
N LYS A 138 4.39 -2.51 4.06
CA LYS A 138 4.08 -1.32 4.86
C LYS A 138 4.59 -0.04 4.21
N ILE A 139 5.84 -0.05 3.74
CA ILE A 139 6.43 1.09 3.01
C ILE A 139 5.67 1.34 1.72
N TYR A 140 5.34 0.31 0.95
CA TYR A 140 4.58 0.45 -0.29
C TYR A 140 3.24 1.18 -0.08
N LEU A 141 2.49 0.77 0.93
CA LEU A 141 1.22 1.41 1.29
C LEU A 141 1.41 2.83 1.81
N ALA A 142 2.45 3.08 2.61
CA ALA A 142 2.83 4.43 3.06
C ALA A 142 3.14 5.35 1.89
N LEU A 143 3.92 4.86 0.91
CA LEU A 143 4.23 5.62 -0.31
C LEU A 143 2.98 5.90 -1.13
N ALA A 144 2.05 4.94 -1.24
CA ALA A 144 0.79 5.12 -1.93
C ALA A 144 -0.08 6.21 -1.28
N ALA A 145 -0.18 6.19 0.06
CA ALA A 145 -0.98 7.13 0.83
C ALA A 145 -0.41 8.57 0.78
N ARG A 146 0.92 8.71 0.72
CA ARG A 146 1.62 10.00 0.73
C ARG A 146 2.00 10.52 -0.67
N ARG A 147 1.57 9.84 -1.71
CA ARG A 147 1.92 10.13 -3.09
C ARG A 147 1.35 11.47 -3.57
N ASP A 148 2.21 12.31 -4.16
CA ASP A 148 1.76 13.42 -5.00
C ASP A 148 1.16 12.85 -6.30
N THR A 149 -0.14 13.05 -6.49
CA THR A 149 -0.87 12.51 -7.63
C THR A 149 -0.52 13.20 -8.95
N SER A 150 -0.12 14.46 -8.89
CA SER A 150 0.22 15.26 -10.09
C SER A 150 1.53 14.84 -10.72
N GLN A 151 2.49 14.41 -9.89
CA GLN A 151 3.83 14.00 -10.32
C GLN A 151 4.06 12.48 -10.23
N ASN A 152 3.14 11.76 -9.60
CA ASN A 152 3.29 10.33 -9.26
C ASN A 152 4.58 10.06 -8.48
N VAL A 153 4.89 10.87 -7.49
CA VAL A 153 6.09 10.72 -6.67
C VAL A 153 5.77 10.93 -5.21
N THR A 154 6.43 10.19 -4.35
CA THR A 154 6.42 10.41 -2.90
C THR A 154 7.79 10.86 -2.48
N ARG A 155 7.91 12.10 -2.02
CA ARG A 155 9.13 12.65 -1.43
C ARG A 155 9.00 12.53 0.08
N ILE A 156 9.78 11.63 0.66
CA ILE A 156 9.69 11.28 2.08
C ILE A 156 11.07 10.83 2.58
N THR A 157 11.45 11.26 3.77
CA THR A 157 12.71 10.85 4.40
C THR A 157 12.58 9.47 5.06
N TYR A 158 13.72 8.86 5.41
CA TYR A 158 13.72 7.59 6.14
C TYR A 158 13.10 7.74 7.54
N ASP A 159 13.31 8.86 8.20
CA ASP A 159 12.69 9.14 9.50
C ASP A 159 11.17 9.20 9.39
N GLN A 160 10.68 9.92 8.39
CA GLN A 160 9.23 9.99 8.11
C GLN A 160 8.64 8.62 7.72
N ILE A 161 9.34 7.82 6.90
CA ILE A 161 8.92 6.44 6.60
C ILE A 161 8.87 5.61 7.89
N GLY A 162 9.93 5.71 8.71
CA GLY A 162 10.04 4.99 9.97
C GLY A 162 8.91 5.32 10.93
N SER A 163 8.63 6.60 11.12
CA SER A 163 7.54 7.08 11.96
C SER A 163 6.17 6.64 11.44
N TYR A 164 5.90 6.82 10.15
CA TYR A 164 4.61 6.54 9.53
C TYR A 164 4.30 5.03 9.46
N ALA A 165 5.28 4.23 9.06
CA ALA A 165 5.11 2.78 8.94
C ALA A 165 5.45 2.01 10.22
N GLY A 166 5.96 2.67 11.26
CA GLY A 166 6.40 2.00 12.48
C GLY A 166 7.55 1.03 12.22
N ILE A 167 8.58 1.47 11.46
CA ILE A 167 9.74 0.65 11.06
C ILE A 167 11.00 1.34 11.56
N HIS A 168 11.90 0.58 12.18
CA HIS A 168 13.19 1.12 12.58
C HIS A 168 14.01 1.55 11.36
N ILE A 169 14.62 2.75 11.41
CA ILE A 169 15.31 3.40 10.29
C ILE A 169 16.34 2.47 9.60
N GLY A 170 17.09 1.70 10.38
CA GLY A 170 18.09 0.75 9.87
C GLY A 170 17.52 -0.39 9.02
N LYS A 171 16.19 -0.61 9.01
CA LYS A 171 15.53 -1.65 8.21
C LYS A 171 14.96 -1.12 6.90
N ILE A 172 14.78 0.20 6.76
CA ILE A 172 14.09 0.83 5.64
C ILE A 172 14.79 0.57 4.31
N LYS A 173 16.11 0.73 4.25
CA LYS A 173 16.90 0.48 3.04
C LYS A 173 16.70 -0.94 2.50
N ARG A 174 16.69 -1.95 3.39
CA ARG A 174 16.45 -3.34 3.00
C ARG A 174 15.04 -3.55 2.46
N ALA A 175 14.03 -2.98 3.12
CA ALA A 175 12.64 -3.08 2.71
C ALA A 175 12.37 -2.38 1.37
N LEU A 176 12.95 -1.20 1.15
CA LEU A 176 12.93 -0.51 -0.15
C LEU A 176 13.62 -1.34 -1.23
N GLY A 177 14.72 -2.03 -0.90
CA GLY A 177 15.40 -2.97 -1.81
C GLY A 177 14.47 -4.09 -2.25
N VAL A 178 13.68 -4.68 -1.35
CA VAL A 178 12.67 -5.68 -1.69
C VAL A 178 11.65 -5.13 -2.68
N LEU A 179 11.11 -3.93 -2.45
CA LEU A 179 10.15 -3.30 -3.36
C LEU A 179 10.74 -3.01 -4.75
N ASN A 180 11.97 -2.50 -4.79
CA ASN A 180 12.63 -2.13 -6.04
C ASN A 180 13.01 -3.36 -6.89
N ILE A 181 13.55 -4.41 -6.26
CA ILE A 181 13.91 -5.66 -6.94
C ILE A 181 12.67 -6.34 -7.53
N ASN A 182 11.55 -6.30 -6.81
CA ASN A 182 10.28 -6.84 -7.28
C ASN A 182 9.51 -5.89 -8.19
N GLY A 183 10.10 -4.77 -8.60
CA GLY A 183 9.49 -3.86 -9.55
C GLY A 183 8.23 -3.14 -9.06
N LEU A 184 7.99 -3.09 -7.75
CA LEU A 184 6.83 -2.39 -7.15
C LEU A 184 7.05 -0.87 -7.09
N ILE A 185 8.30 -0.43 -6.98
CA ILE A 185 8.67 0.98 -6.97
C ILE A 185 9.89 1.24 -7.83
N THR A 186 10.05 2.49 -8.24
CA THR A 186 11.32 3.05 -8.73
C THR A 186 11.79 4.15 -7.81
N VAL A 187 13.11 4.25 -7.63
CA VAL A 187 13.74 5.28 -6.77
C VAL A 187 14.41 6.31 -7.68
N GLU A 188 14.08 7.57 -7.47
CA GLU A 188 14.71 8.70 -8.17
C GLU A 188 15.49 9.54 -7.16
N SER A 189 16.66 10.00 -7.57
CA SER A 189 17.44 10.96 -6.79
C SER A 189 17.19 12.36 -7.31
N TYR A 190 16.95 13.28 -6.41
CA TYR A 190 16.75 14.70 -6.71
C TYR A 190 17.83 15.52 -6.03
N GLU A 191 18.26 16.60 -6.67
CA GLU A 191 19.04 17.62 -5.96
C GLU A 191 18.19 18.23 -4.85
N ARG A 192 18.79 18.44 -3.69
CA ARG A 192 18.10 19.05 -2.56
C ARG A 192 17.86 20.53 -2.85
N ALA A 193 16.61 20.96 -2.69
CA ALA A 193 16.23 22.36 -2.88
C ALA A 193 16.88 23.33 -1.86
N ASP A 194 17.35 22.80 -0.72
CA ASP A 194 18.03 23.55 0.35
C ASP A 194 19.55 23.71 0.11
N GLY A 195 20.09 23.19 -0.99
CA GLY A 195 21.51 23.28 -1.35
C GLY A 195 22.45 22.48 -0.44
N LEU A 196 21.94 21.69 0.51
CA LEU A 196 22.75 20.86 1.39
C LEU A 196 23.31 19.64 0.63
N PRO A 197 24.51 19.12 0.99
CA PRO A 197 25.05 17.94 0.38
C PRO A 197 24.15 16.72 0.58
N GLY A 198 23.99 15.92 -0.46
CA GLY A 198 23.20 14.71 -0.46
C GLY A 198 21.97 14.79 -1.37
N ALA A 199 21.56 13.65 -1.90
CA ALA A 199 20.38 13.56 -2.75
C ALA A 199 19.11 13.35 -1.90
N ALA A 200 18.05 14.07 -2.20
CA ALA A 200 16.72 13.72 -1.75
C ALA A 200 16.19 12.57 -2.61
N HIS A 201 15.52 11.61 -2.01
CA HIS A 201 14.94 10.49 -2.74
C HIS A 201 13.44 10.69 -2.95
N GLY A 202 13.00 10.42 -4.17
CA GLY A 202 11.62 10.28 -4.52
C GLY A 202 11.30 8.83 -4.90
N TYR A 203 10.14 8.38 -4.53
CA TYR A 203 9.67 7.01 -4.78
C TYR A 203 8.45 7.07 -5.66
N ARG A 204 8.48 6.35 -6.78
CA ARG A 204 7.32 6.17 -7.66
C ARG A 204 6.78 4.78 -7.54
N LEU A 205 5.46 4.67 -7.40
CA LEU A 205 4.81 3.38 -7.57
C LEU A 205 4.81 3.01 -9.05
N SER A 206 5.31 1.82 -9.33
CA SER A 206 5.30 1.28 -10.69
C SER A 206 3.87 1.18 -11.22
N HIS A 207 3.70 1.35 -12.53
CA HIS A 207 2.40 1.24 -13.21
C HIS A 207 1.32 2.26 -12.81
N LEU A 208 1.66 3.27 -12.01
CA LEU A 208 0.85 4.47 -11.85
C LEU A 208 1.42 5.61 -12.70
N PHE A 209 0.53 6.40 -13.28
CA PHE A 209 0.90 7.55 -14.08
C PHE A 209 0.41 8.83 -13.40
N PRO A 210 1.07 9.98 -13.64
CA PRO A 210 0.56 11.27 -13.18
C PRO A 210 -0.88 11.47 -13.66
N SER A 211 -1.76 11.89 -12.78
CA SER A 211 -3.13 12.24 -13.14
C SER A 211 -3.47 13.59 -12.54
N ARG A 212 -3.88 14.54 -13.38
CA ARG A 212 -4.48 15.79 -12.94
C ARG A 212 -5.97 15.54 -12.70
N HIS A 213 -6.37 15.23 -11.48
CA HIS A 213 -7.78 15.23 -11.09
C HIS A 213 -8.17 16.63 -10.61
N ALA A 214 -9.23 17.20 -11.17
CA ALA A 214 -9.75 18.52 -10.81
C ALA A 214 -10.19 18.65 -9.33
N GLY A 215 -10.24 17.52 -8.57
CA GLY A 215 -10.66 17.48 -7.17
C GLY A 215 -9.54 17.30 -6.14
N SER A 216 -8.26 17.15 -6.55
CA SER A 216 -7.18 16.81 -5.59
C SER A 216 -6.35 18.03 -5.11
N THR A 217 -6.85 19.25 -5.32
CA THR A 217 -6.17 20.49 -4.89
C THR A 217 -6.09 20.68 -3.37
N GLY A 218 -6.79 19.85 -2.56
CA GLY A 218 -6.85 20.02 -1.12
C GLY A 218 -5.66 19.48 -0.32
N ARG A 219 -4.85 18.56 -0.86
CA ARG A 219 -3.79 17.89 -0.11
C ARG A 219 -2.41 18.53 -0.26
N ALA A 220 -2.07 19.04 -1.42
CA ALA A 220 -0.79 19.73 -1.64
C ALA A 220 -0.67 21.01 -0.82
N SER A 221 -1.80 21.70 -0.53
CA SER A 221 -1.80 22.95 0.23
C SER A 221 -1.74 22.76 1.76
N ARG A 222 -2.03 21.57 2.29
CA ARG A 222 -1.94 21.32 3.75
C ARG A 222 -0.54 20.94 4.23
N LEU A 223 0.29 20.35 3.36
CA LEU A 223 1.65 19.97 3.72
C LEU A 223 2.66 21.11 3.66
N SER A 224 2.37 22.19 2.92
CA SER A 224 3.31 23.33 2.79
C SER A 224 3.14 24.42 3.85
N ARG A 225 2.20 24.29 4.81
CA ARG A 225 1.97 25.32 5.84
C ARG A 225 2.38 24.94 7.27
N HIS A 226 2.72 23.69 7.56
CA HIS A 226 3.07 23.28 8.92
C HIS A 226 4.51 22.82 9.13
N ASP A 227 5.30 22.61 8.06
CA ASP A 227 6.68 22.16 8.20
C ASP A 227 7.74 23.28 8.14
N PHE A 228 7.33 24.57 8.20
CA PHE A 228 8.25 25.71 8.12
C PHE A 228 8.18 26.70 9.28
N VAL A 229 7.53 26.36 10.37
CA VAL A 229 7.53 27.20 11.58
C VAL A 229 8.06 26.34 12.73
N ASP A 230 9.35 26.28 12.89
CA ASP A 230 10.10 26.10 14.12
C ASP A 230 11.58 25.85 13.79
N MET A 231 12.25 26.91 13.34
CA MET A 231 13.71 27.08 13.48
C MET A 231 14.04 28.57 13.49
N GLU A 232 13.87 29.21 14.62
CA GLU A 232 14.67 30.31 15.10
C GLU A 232 15.31 29.95 16.44
#